data_44de767ba49404206e8e4c3a9805bbbd
#
_entry.id   44de767ba49404206e8e4c3a9805bbbd
#
_cell.length_a   1.000
_cell.length_b   1.000
_cell.length_c   1.000
_cell.angle_alpha   90.00
_cell.angle_beta   90.00
_cell.angle_gamma   90.00
#
_symmetry.space_group_name_H-M   'P 1'
#
loop_
_entity.id
_entity.type
_entity.pdbx_description
1 polymer ?
#
loop_
_entity_poly.entity_id
_entity_poly.type
_entity_poly.pdbx_seq_one_letter_code
_entity_poly.pdbx_strand_id
1 'polypeptide(L)'
;MEEEEEARNSFLLVYRWRIMKIINATTEIPGMTKEEVERFLESKLNLQLATIDEQGEPNIQPVWFYYDKNGEKLSITTSKLAKKTQNLRNKPTIYFSIDDENLPYKGVKGKGIATIVEDPDRTVSQGDRISMKYLGTLDHPIAKMISDRSMKGEVVVIEITPKFFSTWDYGKMQP
;
A
#
# COMPACT_ATOMS: atom_id res chain seq x y z
N MET A 1 36.28 -18.51 6.40
CA MET A 1 36.28 -17.92 5.04
C MET A 1 35.00 -18.29 4.26
N GLU A 2 34.68 -19.59 4.04
CA GLU A 2 33.47 -20.00 3.35
C GLU A 2 32.15 -19.60 4.10
N GLU A 3 32.11 -19.77 5.42
CA GLU A 3 30.94 -19.36 6.24
C GLU A 3 30.72 -17.85 6.27
N GLU A 4 31.79 -17.03 6.21
CA GLU A 4 31.66 -15.57 6.13
C GLU A 4 31.18 -15.09 4.74
N GLU A 5 31.55 -15.82 3.70
CA GLU A 5 31.11 -15.54 2.32
C GLU A 5 29.65 -15.97 2.09
N GLU A 6 29.19 -17.07 2.68
CA GLU A 6 27.81 -17.52 2.68
C GLU A 6 26.93 -16.57 3.49
N ALA A 7 27.38 -16.12 4.67
CA ALA A 7 26.67 -15.12 5.47
C ALA A 7 26.56 -13.76 4.75
N ARG A 8 27.63 -13.32 4.06
CA ARG A 8 27.64 -12.11 3.23
C ARG A 8 26.70 -12.22 2.03
N ASN A 9 26.69 -13.36 1.36
CA ASN A 9 25.81 -13.62 0.22
C ASN A 9 24.34 -13.75 0.65
N SER A 10 24.07 -14.38 1.79
CA SER A 10 22.74 -14.43 2.40
C SER A 10 22.26 -13.03 2.83
N PHE A 11 23.14 -12.22 3.42
CA PHE A 11 22.84 -10.83 3.80
C PHE A 11 22.59 -9.95 2.57
N LEU A 12 23.39 -10.09 1.51
CA LEU A 12 23.20 -9.38 0.24
C LEU A 12 21.95 -9.84 -0.52
N LEU A 13 21.57 -11.12 -0.42
CA LEU A 13 20.31 -11.62 -0.97
C LEU A 13 19.10 -11.03 -0.26
N VAL A 14 19.12 -10.94 1.08
CA VAL A 14 18.05 -10.31 1.87
C VAL A 14 17.93 -8.81 1.57
N TYR A 15 19.03 -8.09 1.32
CA TYR A 15 19.00 -6.68 0.95
C TYR A 15 18.64 -6.45 -0.53
N ARG A 16 18.89 -7.39 -1.43
CA ARG A 16 18.58 -7.28 -2.86
C ARG A 16 17.08 -7.25 -3.16
N TRP A 17 16.21 -7.66 -2.21
CA TRP A 17 14.75 -7.63 -2.31
C TRP A 17 14.14 -6.34 -1.75
N ARG A 18 14.95 -5.42 -1.22
CA ARG A 18 14.49 -4.20 -0.54
C ARG A 18 14.54 -2.91 -1.37
N ILE A 19 14.92 -2.98 -2.63
CA ILE A 19 14.91 -1.79 -3.48
C ILE A 19 13.54 -1.70 -4.14
N MET A 20 12.80 -0.61 -3.86
CA MET A 20 11.55 -0.28 -4.54
C MET A 20 11.79 -0.33 -6.06
N LYS A 21 11.19 -1.32 -6.72
CA LYS A 21 11.27 -1.43 -8.16
C LYS A 21 10.24 -0.50 -8.79
N ILE A 22 10.72 0.52 -9.49
CA ILE A 22 9.87 1.47 -10.24
C ILE A 22 10.07 1.22 -11.72
N ILE A 23 8.96 1.16 -12.46
CA ILE A 23 8.95 1.00 -13.92
C ILE A 23 7.96 2.01 -14.53
N ASN A 24 8.19 2.40 -15.77
CA ASN A 24 7.19 3.17 -16.52
C ASN A 24 6.00 2.29 -16.88
N ALA A 25 4.80 2.83 -16.81
CA ALA A 25 3.58 2.11 -17.19
C ALA A 25 3.52 1.82 -18.68
N THR A 26 4.08 2.72 -19.49
CA THR A 26 4.23 2.60 -20.94
C THR A 26 5.58 3.14 -21.37
N THR A 27 5.99 2.87 -22.62
CA THR A 27 7.21 3.42 -23.20
C THR A 27 7.05 4.88 -23.64
N GLU A 28 5.82 5.33 -23.84
CA GLU A 28 5.50 6.65 -24.44
C GLU A 28 5.33 7.74 -23.38
N ILE A 29 4.89 7.37 -22.16
CA ILE A 29 4.62 8.31 -21.09
C ILE A 29 5.73 8.20 -20.04
N PRO A 30 6.43 9.28 -19.71
CA PRO A 30 7.44 9.28 -18.66
C PRO A 30 6.84 8.84 -17.31
N GLY A 31 7.60 8.06 -16.57
CA GLY A 31 7.23 7.68 -15.21
C GLY A 31 7.78 8.63 -14.14
N MET A 32 7.54 8.29 -12.89
CA MET A 32 8.04 9.04 -11.73
C MET A 32 9.37 8.46 -11.24
N THR A 33 10.22 9.31 -10.66
CA THR A 33 11.37 8.90 -9.86
C THR A 33 10.92 8.32 -8.51
N LYS A 34 11.85 7.73 -7.75
CA LYS A 34 11.53 7.22 -6.40
C LYS A 34 10.99 8.32 -5.49
N GLU A 35 11.63 9.48 -5.48
CA GLU A 35 11.26 10.63 -4.66
C GLU A 35 9.88 11.19 -5.06
N GLU A 36 9.56 11.14 -6.33
CA GLU A 36 8.25 11.56 -6.85
C GLU A 36 7.16 10.56 -6.46
N VAL A 37 7.42 9.25 -6.54
CA VAL A 37 6.51 8.20 -6.07
C VAL A 37 6.24 8.36 -4.57
N GLU A 38 7.28 8.50 -3.76
CA GLU A 38 7.14 8.67 -2.31
C GLU A 38 6.26 9.90 -1.97
N ARG A 39 6.52 11.03 -2.62
CA ARG A 39 5.72 12.25 -2.47
C ARG A 39 4.28 12.07 -2.94
N PHE A 40 4.08 11.37 -4.05
CA PHE A 40 2.75 11.07 -4.58
C PHE A 40 1.94 10.18 -3.62
N LEU A 41 2.59 9.19 -2.98
CA LEU A 41 1.96 8.31 -2.00
C LEU A 41 1.59 9.02 -0.68
N GLU A 42 2.13 10.20 -0.40
CA GLU A 42 1.72 11.06 0.73
C GLU A 42 0.38 11.78 0.48
N SER A 43 -0.06 11.86 -0.79
CA SER A 43 -1.33 12.50 -1.15
C SER A 43 -2.56 11.83 -0.53
N LYS A 44 -3.67 12.59 -0.43
CA LYS A 44 -4.95 12.11 0.12
C LYS A 44 -5.82 11.36 -0.89
N LEU A 45 -5.23 10.87 -1.97
CA LEU A 45 -5.93 10.07 -2.97
C LEU A 45 -6.31 8.70 -2.41
N ASN A 46 -7.37 8.10 -2.93
CA ASN A 46 -7.75 6.74 -2.58
C ASN A 46 -6.89 5.72 -3.32
N LEU A 47 -6.60 4.62 -2.64
CA LEU A 47 -6.03 3.43 -3.26
C LEU A 47 -7.17 2.52 -3.71
N GLN A 48 -7.21 2.18 -4.99
CA GLN A 48 -8.09 1.15 -5.53
C GLN A 48 -7.44 -0.21 -5.29
N LEU A 49 -7.95 -0.98 -4.32
CA LEU A 49 -7.43 -2.30 -3.96
C LEU A 49 -8.18 -3.38 -4.72
N ALA A 50 -7.46 -4.15 -5.53
CA ALA A 50 -7.98 -5.33 -6.21
C ALA A 50 -7.58 -6.61 -5.47
N THR A 51 -8.56 -7.41 -5.08
CA THR A 51 -8.43 -8.74 -4.48
C THR A 51 -9.15 -9.77 -5.33
N ILE A 52 -8.82 -11.04 -5.17
CA ILE A 52 -9.47 -12.15 -5.89
C ILE A 52 -10.31 -12.95 -4.90
N ASP A 53 -11.56 -13.17 -5.24
CA ASP A 53 -12.47 -13.94 -4.39
C ASP A 53 -12.31 -15.46 -4.56
N GLU A 54 -13.21 -16.22 -3.93
CA GLU A 54 -13.19 -17.68 -3.93
C GLU A 54 -13.46 -18.26 -5.33
N GLN A 55 -14.28 -17.56 -6.13
CA GLN A 55 -14.62 -17.93 -7.50
C GLN A 55 -13.50 -17.58 -8.49
N GLY A 56 -12.49 -16.83 -8.06
CA GLY A 56 -11.42 -16.34 -8.92
C GLY A 56 -11.74 -15.00 -9.58
N GLU A 57 -12.81 -14.34 -9.15
CA GLU A 57 -13.24 -13.07 -9.71
C GLU A 57 -12.59 -11.88 -9.00
N PRO A 58 -12.26 -10.80 -9.74
CA PRO A 58 -11.68 -9.61 -9.15
C PRO A 58 -12.72 -8.80 -8.37
N ASN A 59 -12.34 -8.36 -7.17
CA ASN A 59 -13.11 -7.45 -6.34
C ASN A 59 -12.28 -6.19 -6.09
N ILE A 60 -12.79 -5.02 -6.51
CA ILE A 60 -12.09 -3.73 -6.41
C ILE A 60 -12.81 -2.83 -5.43
N GLN A 61 -12.06 -2.18 -4.53
CA GLN A 61 -12.60 -1.25 -3.54
C GLN A 61 -11.66 -0.07 -3.32
N PRO A 62 -12.17 1.18 -3.25
CA PRO A 62 -11.41 2.32 -2.80
C PRO A 62 -11.17 2.23 -1.29
N VAL A 63 -9.95 2.54 -0.86
CA VAL A 63 -9.55 2.53 0.55
C VAL A 63 -8.61 3.68 0.86
N TRP A 64 -8.64 4.17 2.09
CA TRP A 64 -7.61 5.02 2.63
C TRP A 64 -6.38 4.18 2.96
N PHE A 65 -5.19 4.76 2.79
CA PHE A 65 -3.94 4.06 3.01
C PHE A 65 -2.88 4.97 3.64
N TYR A 66 -1.91 4.34 4.26
CA TYR A 66 -0.67 4.97 4.70
C TYR A 66 0.53 4.31 4.00
N TYR A 67 1.51 5.11 3.60
CA TYR A 67 2.78 4.61 3.05
C TYR A 67 3.90 4.83 4.06
N ASP A 68 4.57 3.76 4.45
CA ASP A 68 5.76 3.77 5.28
C ASP A 68 7.01 3.76 4.39
N LYS A 69 7.68 4.90 4.30
CA LYS A 69 8.91 5.06 3.52
C LYS A 69 10.03 4.12 3.97
N ASN A 70 10.17 3.93 5.29
CA ASN A 70 11.27 3.15 5.86
C ASN A 70 11.12 1.65 5.57
N GLY A 71 9.87 1.17 5.61
CA GLY A 71 9.53 -0.21 5.31
C GLY A 71 9.17 -0.45 3.84
N GLU A 72 9.03 0.61 3.05
CA GLU A 72 8.53 0.56 1.66
C GLU A 72 7.21 -0.22 1.54
N LYS A 73 6.31 -0.03 2.52
CA LYS A 73 5.03 -0.74 2.63
C LYS A 73 3.84 0.20 2.57
N LEU A 74 2.77 -0.28 1.97
CA LEU A 74 1.44 0.33 2.09
C LEU A 74 0.65 -0.39 3.17
N SER A 75 -0.22 0.33 3.88
CA SER A 75 -1.10 -0.26 4.88
C SER A 75 -2.48 0.38 4.84
N ILE A 76 -3.49 -0.43 5.05
CA ILE A 76 -4.88 -0.03 5.18
C ILE A 76 -5.49 -0.63 6.46
N THR A 77 -6.51 0.04 7.02
CA THR A 77 -7.34 -0.54 8.07
C THR A 77 -8.71 -0.89 7.51
N THR A 78 -9.25 -2.02 7.91
CA THR A 78 -10.56 -2.47 7.42
C THR A 78 -11.20 -3.44 8.41
N SER A 79 -12.52 -3.67 8.26
CA SER A 79 -13.22 -4.66 9.08
C SER A 79 -12.60 -6.06 8.90
N LYS A 80 -12.46 -6.77 10.01
CA LYS A 80 -12.06 -8.18 10.05
C LYS A 80 -12.95 -9.08 9.19
N LEU A 81 -14.23 -8.72 9.06
CA LEU A 81 -15.26 -9.45 8.31
C LEU A 81 -15.45 -8.95 6.87
N ALA A 82 -14.70 -7.93 6.45
CA ALA A 82 -14.84 -7.41 5.09
C ALA A 82 -14.47 -8.47 4.04
N LYS A 83 -15.15 -8.44 2.88
CA LYS A 83 -14.90 -9.38 1.77
C LYS A 83 -13.42 -9.36 1.35
N LYS A 84 -12.81 -8.18 1.25
CA LYS A 84 -11.36 -8.06 0.94
C LYS A 84 -10.48 -8.79 1.95
N THR A 85 -10.82 -8.73 3.24
CA THR A 85 -10.06 -9.42 4.30
C THR A 85 -10.17 -10.94 4.13
N GLN A 86 -11.36 -11.45 3.84
CA GLN A 86 -11.59 -12.87 3.58
C GLN A 86 -10.84 -13.33 2.31
N ASN A 87 -10.93 -12.55 1.24
CA ASN A 87 -10.21 -12.82 -0.01
C ASN A 87 -8.70 -12.96 0.24
N LEU A 88 -8.13 -12.02 1.02
CA LEU A 88 -6.69 -11.98 1.30
C LEU A 88 -6.20 -13.10 2.22
N ARG A 89 -7.06 -13.66 3.09
CA ARG A 89 -6.71 -14.86 3.87
C ARG A 89 -6.44 -16.06 2.98
N ASN A 90 -7.16 -16.15 1.86
CA ASN A 90 -7.04 -17.25 0.91
C ASN A 90 -6.02 -16.95 -0.21
N LYS A 91 -6.03 -15.74 -0.72
CA LYS A 91 -5.19 -15.29 -1.86
C LYS A 91 -4.54 -13.95 -1.53
N PRO A 92 -3.32 -13.94 -0.95
CA PRO A 92 -2.68 -12.71 -0.47
C PRO A 92 -2.10 -11.83 -1.57
N THR A 93 -2.10 -12.28 -2.81
CA THR A 93 -1.65 -11.46 -3.94
C THR A 93 -2.70 -10.41 -4.29
N ILE A 94 -2.25 -9.15 -4.41
CA ILE A 94 -3.10 -8.01 -4.78
C ILE A 94 -2.53 -7.22 -5.94
N TYR A 95 -3.39 -6.45 -6.58
CA TYR A 95 -3.04 -5.29 -7.39
C TYR A 95 -3.65 -4.04 -6.78
N PHE A 96 -3.03 -2.89 -7.04
CA PHE A 96 -3.57 -1.59 -6.62
C PHE A 96 -3.29 -0.52 -7.66
N SER A 97 -4.11 0.53 -7.64
CA SER A 97 -3.91 1.77 -8.39
C SER A 97 -4.22 2.96 -7.50
N ILE A 98 -3.45 4.02 -7.65
CA ILE A 98 -3.66 5.33 -7.05
C ILE A 98 -3.41 6.33 -8.17
N ASP A 99 -4.41 7.10 -8.51
CA ASP A 99 -4.31 8.06 -9.60
C ASP A 99 -4.91 9.40 -9.23
N ASP A 100 -4.32 10.45 -9.78
CA ASP A 100 -4.82 11.82 -9.70
C ASP A 100 -5.53 12.13 -11.01
N GLU A 101 -6.86 12.29 -10.94
CA GLU A 101 -7.71 12.60 -12.10
C GLU A 101 -7.54 14.03 -12.61
N ASN A 102 -6.92 14.90 -11.81
CA ASN A 102 -6.65 16.29 -12.22
C ASN A 102 -5.52 16.34 -13.23
N LEU A 103 -5.63 17.26 -14.17
CA LEU A 103 -4.57 17.50 -15.15
C LEU A 103 -3.39 18.24 -14.51
N PRO A 104 -2.16 17.88 -14.87
CA PRO A 104 -1.78 16.75 -15.74
C PRO A 104 -1.97 15.40 -15.05
N TYR A 105 -2.67 14.49 -15.74
CA TYR A 105 -2.99 13.15 -15.22
C TYR A 105 -1.74 12.34 -14.88
N LYS A 106 -1.70 11.76 -13.70
CA LYS A 106 -0.59 10.94 -13.23
C LYS A 106 -1.05 9.89 -12.23
N GLY A 107 -0.26 8.86 -12.05
CA GLY A 107 -0.59 7.83 -11.10
C GLY A 107 0.47 6.75 -10.91
N VAL A 108 0.16 5.88 -9.97
CA VAL A 108 0.97 4.74 -9.56
C VAL A 108 0.07 3.52 -9.47
N LYS A 109 0.47 2.42 -10.07
CA LYS A 109 -0.14 1.10 -9.87
C LYS A 109 0.92 0.09 -9.50
N GLY A 110 0.51 -1.01 -8.88
CA GLY A 110 1.47 -2.05 -8.51
C GLY A 110 0.82 -3.37 -8.19
N LYS A 111 1.71 -4.36 -8.03
CA LYS A 111 1.38 -5.69 -7.51
C LYS A 111 2.09 -5.87 -6.17
N GLY A 112 1.45 -6.53 -5.23
CA GLY A 112 2.03 -6.77 -3.92
C GLY A 112 1.54 -8.05 -3.27
N ILE A 113 2.12 -8.33 -2.11
CA ILE A 113 1.66 -9.39 -1.19
C ILE A 113 1.09 -8.71 0.04
N ALA A 114 -0.11 -9.09 0.43
CA ALA A 114 -0.78 -8.61 1.63
C ALA A 114 -0.53 -9.54 2.81
N THR A 115 -0.31 -8.95 3.97
CA THR A 115 -0.26 -9.64 5.26
C THR A 115 -1.31 -9.02 6.17
N ILE A 116 -2.13 -9.84 6.82
CA ILE A 116 -3.16 -9.40 7.76
C ILE A 116 -2.57 -9.39 9.16
N VAL A 117 -2.69 -8.25 9.84
CA VAL A 117 -2.26 -8.05 11.22
C VAL A 117 -3.49 -7.81 12.09
N GLU A 118 -3.69 -8.65 13.10
CA GLU A 118 -4.85 -8.63 14.00
C GLU A 118 -4.51 -8.12 15.41
N ASP A 119 -3.31 -7.58 15.60
CA ASP A 119 -2.87 -6.98 16.87
C ASP A 119 -3.58 -5.63 17.10
N PRO A 120 -4.33 -5.47 18.23
CA PRO A 120 -5.12 -4.27 18.48
C PRO A 120 -4.27 -3.01 18.58
N ASP A 121 -3.11 -3.04 19.24
CA ASP A 121 -2.26 -1.86 19.43
C ASP A 121 -1.69 -1.37 18.08
N ARG A 122 -1.25 -2.30 17.26
CA ARG A 122 -0.82 -2.00 15.88
C ARG A 122 -1.97 -1.46 15.04
N THR A 123 -3.18 -2.00 15.21
CA THR A 123 -4.37 -1.58 14.47
C THR A 123 -4.79 -0.17 14.86
N VAL A 124 -4.79 0.17 16.14
CA VAL A 124 -5.04 1.53 16.63
C VAL A 124 -3.98 2.49 16.05
N SER A 125 -2.69 2.20 16.26
CA SER A 125 -1.60 3.04 15.79
C SER A 125 -1.66 3.29 14.27
N GLN A 126 -1.98 2.28 13.49
CA GLN A 126 -2.08 2.41 12.04
C GLN A 126 -3.34 3.17 11.60
N GLY A 127 -4.46 2.96 12.31
CA GLY A 127 -5.70 3.71 12.12
C GLY A 127 -5.50 5.20 12.38
N ASP A 128 -4.74 5.55 13.41
CA ASP A 128 -4.40 6.94 13.76
C ASP A 128 -3.56 7.60 12.67
N ARG A 129 -2.54 6.91 12.14
CA ARG A 129 -1.72 7.42 11.01
C ARG A 129 -2.55 7.69 9.77
N ILE A 130 -3.46 6.79 9.43
CA ILE A 130 -4.38 6.95 8.29
C ILE A 130 -5.34 8.11 8.57
N SER A 131 -5.92 8.20 9.77
CA SER A 131 -6.82 9.29 10.16
C SER A 131 -6.13 10.64 10.11
N MET A 132 -4.91 10.75 10.63
CA MET A 132 -4.12 11.97 10.54
C MET A 132 -3.83 12.38 9.08
N LYS A 133 -3.50 11.42 8.23
CA LYS A 133 -3.27 11.68 6.80
C LYS A 133 -4.52 12.28 6.12
N TYR A 134 -5.70 11.69 6.30
CA TYR A 134 -6.90 12.07 5.55
C TYR A 134 -7.73 13.16 6.24
N LEU A 135 -7.83 13.11 7.55
CA LEU A 135 -8.68 14.01 8.34
C LEU A 135 -7.91 15.17 8.98
N GLY A 136 -6.60 15.00 9.19
CA GLY A 136 -5.74 16.00 9.84
C GLY A 136 -5.89 16.07 11.36
N THR A 137 -6.74 15.22 11.95
CA THR A 137 -7.01 15.19 13.39
C THR A 137 -7.54 13.84 13.84
N LEU A 138 -7.28 13.46 15.09
CA LEU A 138 -7.86 12.28 15.73
C LEU A 138 -9.19 12.59 16.44
N ASP A 139 -9.57 13.86 16.56
CA ASP A 139 -10.84 14.27 17.20
C ASP A 139 -12.06 14.08 16.27
N HIS A 140 -11.84 13.76 15.02
CA HIS A 140 -12.93 13.52 14.06
C HIS A 140 -13.73 12.26 14.45
N PRO A 141 -15.08 12.28 14.35
CA PRO A 141 -15.93 11.13 14.69
C PRO A 141 -15.53 9.82 14.00
N ILE A 142 -15.11 9.89 12.73
CA ILE A 142 -14.62 8.72 11.97
C ILE A 142 -13.33 8.17 12.59
N ALA A 143 -12.38 9.02 12.99
CA ALA A 143 -11.14 8.58 13.63
C ALA A 143 -11.43 7.86 14.95
N LYS A 144 -12.29 8.44 15.80
CA LYS A 144 -12.73 7.83 17.07
C LYS A 144 -13.42 6.49 16.85
N MET A 145 -14.30 6.39 15.87
CA MET A 145 -14.96 5.13 15.50
C MET A 145 -13.96 4.05 15.07
N ILE A 146 -12.95 4.41 14.26
CA ILE A 146 -11.91 3.47 13.83
C ILE A 146 -11.11 2.99 15.04
N SER A 147 -10.69 3.90 15.93
CA SER A 147 -9.95 3.59 17.14
C SER A 147 -10.75 2.66 18.07
N ASP A 148 -12.01 2.98 18.37
CA ASP A 148 -12.88 2.16 19.23
C ASP A 148 -13.07 0.75 18.67
N ARG A 149 -13.30 0.61 17.37
CA ARG A 149 -13.45 -0.69 16.72
C ARG A 149 -12.14 -1.48 16.68
N SER A 150 -11.01 -0.78 16.54
CA SER A 150 -9.68 -1.39 16.60
C SER A 150 -9.40 -1.99 17.98
N MET A 151 -9.69 -1.25 19.05
CA MET A 151 -9.55 -1.74 20.43
C MET A 151 -10.43 -2.96 20.72
N LYS A 152 -11.60 -3.06 20.07
CA LYS A 152 -12.50 -4.22 20.17
C LYS A 152 -12.07 -5.41 19.31
N GLY A 153 -10.97 -5.31 18.54
CA GLY A 153 -10.51 -6.36 17.63
C GLY A 153 -11.43 -6.60 16.43
N GLU A 154 -12.26 -5.63 16.07
CA GLU A 154 -13.18 -5.69 14.91
C GLU A 154 -12.51 -5.25 13.59
N VAL A 155 -11.37 -4.58 13.70
CA VAL A 155 -10.58 -4.03 12.59
C VAL A 155 -9.25 -4.74 12.53
N VAL A 156 -8.72 -4.88 11.32
CA VAL A 156 -7.39 -5.42 11.04
C VAL A 156 -6.58 -4.43 10.22
N VAL A 157 -5.26 -4.54 10.30
CA VAL A 157 -4.36 -3.89 9.33
C VAL A 157 -4.05 -4.87 8.22
N ILE A 158 -4.16 -4.44 6.99
CA ILE A 158 -3.61 -5.13 5.82
C ILE A 158 -2.33 -4.40 5.44
N GLU A 159 -1.18 -5.03 5.68
CA GLU A 159 0.13 -4.55 5.22
C GLU A 159 0.39 -5.10 3.83
N ILE A 160 0.71 -4.23 2.88
CA ILE A 160 1.03 -4.58 1.50
C ILE A 160 2.52 -4.35 1.28
N THR A 161 3.23 -5.41 0.91
CA THR A 161 4.62 -5.33 0.44
C THR A 161 4.59 -5.28 -1.09
N PRO A 162 4.85 -4.12 -1.71
CA PRO A 162 4.85 -3.99 -3.16
C PRO A 162 5.99 -4.79 -3.78
N LYS A 163 5.72 -5.45 -4.90
CA LYS A 163 6.74 -6.08 -5.74
C LYS A 163 7.35 -5.10 -6.74
N PHE A 164 6.56 -4.14 -7.17
CA PHE A 164 6.95 -3.03 -8.03
C PHE A 164 5.89 -1.93 -7.99
N PHE A 165 6.30 -0.74 -8.38
CA PHE A 165 5.44 0.36 -8.76
C PHE A 165 5.59 0.64 -10.26
N SER A 166 4.48 0.71 -10.95
CA SER A 166 4.40 1.11 -12.36
C SER A 166 3.75 2.48 -12.41
N THR A 167 4.43 3.47 -13.01
CA THR A 167 4.08 4.88 -12.86
C THR A 167 3.92 5.56 -14.21
N TRP A 168 3.13 6.62 -14.24
CA TRP A 168 2.95 7.51 -15.38
C TRP A 168 2.77 8.94 -14.90
N ASP A 169 3.28 9.91 -15.68
CA ASP A 169 3.13 11.33 -15.40
C ASP A 169 3.06 12.12 -16.72
N TYR A 170 1.83 12.45 -17.13
CA TYR A 170 1.60 13.24 -18.34
C TYR A 170 2.15 14.67 -18.25
N GLY A 171 2.38 15.19 -17.03
CA GLY A 171 3.01 16.48 -16.84
C GLY A 171 4.48 16.55 -17.29
N LYS A 172 5.10 15.39 -17.53
CA LYS A 172 6.47 15.29 -18.04
C LYS A 172 6.55 15.12 -19.55
N MET A 173 5.42 14.99 -20.23
CA MET A 173 5.41 14.99 -21.69
C MET A 173 5.77 16.37 -22.20
N GLN A 174 6.80 16.43 -23.03
CA GLN A 174 7.13 17.68 -23.75
C GLN A 174 6.10 17.85 -24.87
N PRO A 175 5.60 19.09 -25.10
CA PRO A 175 4.71 19.40 -26.20
C PRO A 175 5.40 19.23 -27.56
#